data_66816ec8de3399155e0b40cb81371ddb
#
_entry.id   66816ec8de3399155e0b40cb81371ddb
#
_cell.length_a   1.000
_cell.length_b   1.000
_cell.length_c   1.000
_cell.angle_alpha   90.00
_cell.angle_beta   90.00
_cell.angle_gamma   90.00
#
_symmetry.space_group_name_H-M   'P 1'
#
loop_
_entity.id
_entity.type
_entity.pdbx_description
1 polymer ?
#
loop_
_entity_poly.entity_id
_entity_poly.type
_entity_poly.pdbx_seq_one_letter_code
_entity_poly.pdbx_strand_id
1 'polypeptide(L)'
;MNEPNFQAARITVILGTSRPNSYTSRALLPIIDELKINNVPFDLIDPSKLSLLWPGIDGEERDALKIKDICSQADGIIFSTPEYHGSMSACAKLIIENLGFPSVLAGKPMVILGVAAGSGGAIKSLEQLRCVLSHIGAIVLPGPVSVASVDNVFGSDGLCGDPTIEKRLRGLVRILMDYIDP
;
A
#
# COMPACT_ATOMS: atom_id res chain seq x y z
N MET A 1 23.73 17.67 11.90
CA MET A 1 22.91 17.06 10.87
C MET A 1 21.48 17.38 11.27
N ASN A 2 20.77 18.17 10.48
CA ASN A 2 19.35 18.48 10.76
C ASN A 2 18.57 17.17 10.64
N GLU A 3 17.73 16.88 11.63
CA GLU A 3 16.76 15.80 11.49
C GLU A 3 15.86 16.15 10.29
N PRO A 4 15.58 15.21 9.38
CA PRO A 4 14.71 15.48 8.24
C PRO A 4 13.34 15.91 8.77
N ASN A 5 12.90 17.08 8.33
CA ASN A 5 11.58 17.61 8.71
C ASN A 5 10.50 17.01 7.78
N PHE A 6 10.05 15.80 8.09
CA PHE A 6 9.00 15.11 7.33
C PHE A 6 7.59 15.71 7.49
N GLN A 7 7.44 16.83 8.21
CA GLN A 7 6.14 17.40 8.58
C GLN A 7 5.31 17.98 7.41
N ALA A 8 5.90 18.13 6.23
CA ALA A 8 5.18 18.71 5.08
C ALA A 8 4.56 17.67 4.14
N ALA A 9 5.05 16.43 4.09
CA ALA A 9 4.58 15.42 3.14
C ALA A 9 3.36 14.66 3.67
N ARG A 10 2.36 14.43 2.80
CA ARG A 10 1.15 13.65 3.08
C ARG A 10 1.20 12.30 2.37
N ILE A 11 1.03 11.23 3.10
CA ILE A 11 1.12 9.85 2.58
C ILE A 11 -0.28 9.23 2.50
N THR A 12 -0.56 8.52 1.41
CA THR A 12 -1.73 7.63 1.34
C THR A 12 -1.28 6.18 1.46
N VAL A 13 -1.87 5.48 2.42
CA VAL A 13 -1.67 4.03 2.63
C VAL A 13 -2.86 3.29 2.03
N ILE A 14 -2.63 2.39 1.09
CA ILE A 14 -3.67 1.61 0.41
C ILE A 14 -3.63 0.16 0.88
N LEU A 15 -4.73 -0.29 1.50
CA LEU A 15 -4.94 -1.69 1.87
C LEU A 15 -5.58 -2.43 0.68
N GLY A 16 -4.84 -3.28 0.00
CA GLY A 16 -5.30 -4.02 -1.18
C GLY A 16 -6.14 -5.26 -0.87
N THR A 17 -6.91 -5.27 0.20
CA THR A 17 -7.84 -6.36 0.53
C THR A 17 -8.97 -5.87 1.44
N SER A 18 -10.17 -6.39 1.22
CA SER A 18 -11.33 -6.15 2.11
C SER A 18 -11.51 -7.24 3.17
N ARG A 19 -10.62 -8.24 3.21
CA ARG A 19 -10.72 -9.36 4.16
C ARG A 19 -10.47 -8.87 5.59
N PRO A 20 -11.39 -9.08 6.54
CA PRO A 20 -11.20 -8.70 7.94
C PRO A 20 -9.99 -9.40 8.56
N ASN A 21 -9.26 -8.68 9.42
CA ASN A 21 -8.10 -9.21 10.16
C ASN A 21 -7.05 -9.89 9.28
N SER A 22 -6.87 -9.40 8.04
CA SER A 22 -5.95 -9.97 7.06
C SER A 22 -4.48 -9.78 7.47
N TYR A 23 -3.61 -10.67 7.04
CA TYR A 23 -2.16 -10.48 7.21
C TYR A 23 -1.65 -9.24 6.47
N THR A 24 -2.33 -8.82 5.40
CA THR A 24 -2.01 -7.56 4.71
C THR A 24 -2.25 -6.35 5.64
N SER A 25 -3.37 -6.32 6.36
CA SER A 25 -3.63 -5.25 7.33
C SER A 25 -2.65 -5.29 8.51
N ARG A 26 -2.26 -6.48 8.98
CA ARG A 26 -1.24 -6.62 10.03
C ARG A 26 0.14 -6.13 9.58
N ALA A 27 0.52 -6.39 8.32
CA ALA A 27 1.77 -5.89 7.75
C ALA A 27 1.80 -4.35 7.62
N LEU A 28 0.65 -3.68 7.58
CA LEU A 28 0.57 -2.22 7.61
C LEU A 28 0.75 -1.63 9.01
N LEU A 29 0.58 -2.39 10.10
CA LEU A 29 0.69 -1.85 11.46
C LEU A 29 2.08 -1.22 11.75
N PRO A 30 3.22 -1.89 11.48
CA PRO A 30 4.53 -1.27 11.68
C PRO A 30 4.76 -0.01 10.82
N ILE A 31 4.17 0.03 9.62
CA ILE A 31 4.27 1.17 8.71
C ILE A 31 3.48 2.36 9.26
N ILE A 32 2.23 2.12 9.69
CA ILE A 32 1.37 3.14 10.29
C ILE A 32 1.99 3.69 11.59
N ASP A 33 2.58 2.82 12.39
CA ASP A 33 3.28 3.19 13.59
C ASP A 33 4.50 4.07 13.28
N GLU A 34 5.30 3.70 12.26
CA GLU A 34 6.44 4.49 11.81
C GLU A 34 6.04 5.88 11.30
N LEU A 35 4.94 5.98 10.53
CA LEU A 35 4.38 7.26 10.11
C LEU A 35 3.98 8.14 11.30
N LYS A 36 3.36 7.55 12.33
CA LYS A 36 2.96 8.25 13.56
C LYS A 36 4.16 8.71 14.38
N ILE A 37 5.18 7.86 14.58
CA ILE A 37 6.40 8.20 15.32
C ILE A 37 7.10 9.39 14.68
N ASN A 38 7.11 9.46 13.33
CA ASN A 38 7.74 10.55 12.59
C ASN A 38 6.79 11.74 12.33
N ASN A 39 5.59 11.75 12.93
CA ASN A 39 4.58 12.80 12.75
C ASN A 39 4.21 13.07 11.27
N VAL A 40 4.26 12.04 10.40
CA VAL A 40 3.88 12.14 9.00
C VAL A 40 2.37 12.00 8.86
N PRO A 41 1.66 13.01 8.32
CA PRO A 41 0.23 12.92 8.05
C PRO A 41 -0.07 11.81 7.03
N PHE A 42 -1.08 11.00 7.28
CA PHE A 42 -1.46 9.96 6.34
C PHE A 42 -2.97 9.70 6.31
N ASP A 43 -3.44 9.22 5.17
CA ASP A 43 -4.77 8.67 4.96
C ASP A 43 -4.69 7.17 4.72
N LEU A 44 -5.65 6.41 5.25
CA LEU A 44 -5.78 4.98 4.99
C LEU A 44 -6.99 4.72 4.10
N ILE A 45 -6.75 4.17 2.91
CA ILE A 45 -7.79 3.63 2.03
C ILE A 45 -8.01 2.16 2.42
N ASP A 46 -9.14 1.92 3.10
CA ASP A 46 -9.61 0.60 3.52
C ASP A 46 -10.84 0.21 2.67
N PRO A 47 -10.69 -0.68 1.69
CA PRO A 47 -11.77 -1.03 0.76
C PRO A 47 -12.95 -1.74 1.45
N SER A 48 -12.79 -2.27 2.65
CA SER A 48 -13.91 -2.85 3.42
C SER A 48 -14.95 -1.80 3.85
N LYS A 49 -14.58 -0.52 3.78
CA LYS A 49 -15.41 0.64 4.14
C LYS A 49 -15.90 1.44 2.95
N LEU A 50 -15.71 0.90 1.73
CA LEU A 50 -15.97 1.60 0.48
C LEU A 50 -16.88 0.75 -0.41
N SER A 51 -17.77 1.42 -1.14
CA SER A 51 -18.58 0.85 -2.21
C SER A 51 -17.96 1.21 -3.55
N LEU A 52 -16.94 0.44 -3.96
CA LEU A 52 -16.25 0.63 -5.22
C LEU A 52 -17.01 -0.08 -6.35
N LEU A 53 -17.13 0.58 -7.50
CA LEU A 53 -17.83 0.04 -8.66
C LEU A 53 -16.92 -0.87 -9.48
N TRP A 54 -17.47 -1.98 -9.95
CA TRP A 54 -16.81 -2.78 -10.98
C TRP A 54 -16.87 -2.06 -12.33
N PRO A 55 -15.82 -2.16 -13.18
CA PRO A 55 -15.81 -1.53 -14.50
C PRO A 55 -17.05 -1.91 -15.31
N GLY A 56 -17.71 -0.90 -15.87
CA GLY A 56 -18.94 -1.08 -16.68
C GLY A 56 -20.23 -1.26 -15.89
N ILE A 57 -20.19 -1.15 -14.56
CA ILE A 57 -21.40 -1.14 -13.73
C ILE A 57 -21.74 0.33 -13.39
N ASP A 58 -22.96 0.72 -13.74
CA ASP A 58 -23.51 2.02 -13.35
C ASP A 58 -23.84 2.03 -11.86
N GLY A 59 -23.50 3.15 -11.20
CA GLY A 59 -23.75 3.30 -9.78
C GLY A 59 -23.27 4.63 -9.24
N GLU A 60 -23.37 4.82 -7.92
CA GLU A 60 -22.90 6.01 -7.26
C GLU A 60 -21.37 6.01 -7.12
N GLU A 61 -20.69 6.93 -7.79
CA GLU A 61 -19.21 7.05 -7.78
C GLU A 61 -18.64 7.76 -6.54
N ARG A 62 -19.45 7.95 -5.49
CA ARG A 62 -19.06 8.76 -4.32
C ARG A 62 -17.75 8.31 -3.69
N ASP A 63 -17.57 7.00 -3.46
CA ASP A 63 -16.37 6.47 -2.86
C ASP A 63 -15.19 6.48 -3.84
N ALA A 64 -15.43 6.31 -5.14
CA ALA A 64 -14.41 6.48 -6.17
C ALA A 64 -13.88 7.92 -6.21
N LEU A 65 -14.76 8.91 -6.16
CA LEU A 65 -14.38 10.33 -6.07
C LEU A 65 -13.59 10.64 -4.81
N LYS A 66 -14.01 10.08 -3.67
CA LYS A 66 -13.32 10.23 -2.39
C LYS A 66 -11.88 9.69 -2.45
N ILE A 67 -11.68 8.47 -2.95
CA ILE A 67 -10.32 7.90 -3.02
C ILE A 67 -9.45 8.62 -4.07
N LYS A 68 -10.04 9.11 -5.16
CA LYS A 68 -9.34 9.97 -6.13
C LYS A 68 -8.83 11.24 -5.47
N ASP A 69 -9.67 11.92 -4.68
CA ASP A 69 -9.29 13.14 -3.98
C ASP A 69 -8.16 12.85 -2.98
N ILE A 70 -8.28 11.83 -2.14
CA ILE A 70 -7.24 11.40 -1.20
C ILE A 70 -5.92 11.13 -1.93
N CYS A 71 -5.92 10.34 -3.00
CA CYS A 71 -4.72 10.01 -3.74
C CYS A 71 -4.14 11.23 -4.49
N SER A 72 -4.97 12.15 -4.97
CA SER A 72 -4.49 13.35 -5.66
C SER A 72 -3.71 14.29 -4.74
N GLN A 73 -4.11 14.38 -3.47
CA GLN A 73 -3.48 15.22 -2.45
C GLN A 73 -2.24 14.58 -1.82
N ALA A 74 -1.99 13.30 -2.06
CA ALA A 74 -0.83 12.61 -1.51
C ALA A 74 0.47 12.99 -2.22
N ASP A 75 1.55 13.16 -1.47
CA ASP A 75 2.92 13.33 -1.99
C ASP A 75 3.58 11.98 -2.28
N GLY A 76 3.12 10.92 -1.62
CA GLY A 76 3.58 9.55 -1.84
C GLY A 76 2.56 8.51 -1.41
N ILE A 77 2.74 7.29 -1.92
CA ILE A 77 1.79 6.20 -1.72
C ILE A 77 2.49 4.95 -1.21
N ILE A 78 1.88 4.29 -0.22
CA ILE A 78 2.26 2.95 0.24
C ILE A 78 1.15 2.00 -0.18
N PHE A 79 1.41 1.08 -1.11
CA PHE A 79 0.40 0.17 -1.63
C PHE A 79 0.68 -1.27 -1.19
N SER A 80 -0.29 -1.89 -0.52
CA SER A 80 -0.20 -3.28 -0.04
C SER A 80 -1.14 -4.21 -0.80
N THR A 81 -0.73 -5.46 -1.03
CA THR A 81 -1.58 -6.49 -1.62
C THR A 81 -1.28 -7.87 -1.04
N PRO A 82 -2.28 -8.73 -0.81
CA PRO A 82 -2.00 -10.16 -0.65
C PRO A 82 -1.68 -10.79 -2.01
N GLU A 83 -0.95 -11.92 -2.00
CA GLU A 83 -0.85 -12.77 -3.18
C GLU A 83 -1.97 -13.82 -3.15
N TYR A 84 -2.88 -13.72 -4.11
CA TYR A 84 -3.95 -14.70 -4.34
C TYR A 84 -3.78 -15.30 -5.73
N HIS A 85 -3.67 -16.63 -5.80
CA HIS A 85 -3.52 -17.36 -7.07
C HIS A 85 -2.36 -16.84 -7.94
N GLY A 86 -1.26 -16.41 -7.32
CA GLY A 86 -0.08 -15.90 -8.02
C GLY A 86 -0.25 -14.50 -8.62
N SER A 87 -1.19 -13.72 -8.10
CA SER A 87 -1.48 -12.34 -8.56
C SER A 87 -1.77 -11.41 -7.38
N MET A 88 -1.79 -10.09 -7.66
CA MET A 88 -2.39 -9.14 -6.74
C MET A 88 -3.88 -9.47 -6.55
N SER A 89 -4.46 -9.07 -5.44
CA SER A 89 -5.88 -9.29 -5.18
C SER A 89 -6.76 -8.55 -6.19
N ALA A 90 -7.95 -9.10 -6.47
CA ALA A 90 -8.98 -8.40 -7.24
C ALA A 90 -9.35 -7.05 -6.60
N CYS A 91 -9.31 -6.97 -5.27
CA CYS A 91 -9.56 -5.74 -4.52
C CYS A 91 -8.52 -4.66 -4.81
N ALA A 92 -7.21 -5.00 -4.82
CA ALA A 92 -6.15 -4.06 -5.20
C ALA A 92 -6.36 -3.55 -6.64
N LYS A 93 -6.71 -4.45 -7.58
CA LYS A 93 -6.99 -4.06 -8.96
C LYS A 93 -8.23 -3.17 -9.05
N LEU A 94 -9.31 -3.48 -8.32
CA LEU A 94 -10.53 -2.69 -8.29
C LEU A 94 -10.29 -1.27 -7.76
N ILE A 95 -9.45 -1.10 -6.73
CA ILE A 95 -9.04 0.23 -6.26
C ILE A 95 -8.41 1.01 -7.41
N ILE A 96 -7.45 0.42 -8.14
CA ILE A 96 -6.77 1.07 -9.26
C ILE A 96 -7.77 1.48 -10.35
N GLU A 97 -8.73 0.62 -10.69
CA GLU A 97 -9.79 0.92 -11.68
C GLU A 97 -10.65 2.13 -11.26
N ASN A 98 -10.94 2.27 -9.96
CA ASN A 98 -11.73 3.38 -9.45
C ASN A 98 -10.92 4.70 -9.31
N LEU A 99 -9.59 4.68 -9.53
CA LEU A 99 -8.77 5.89 -9.54
C LEU A 99 -8.73 6.61 -10.90
N GLY A 100 -9.43 6.06 -11.90
CA GLY A 100 -9.67 6.71 -13.19
C GLY A 100 -8.53 6.56 -14.21
N PHE A 101 -8.79 7.11 -15.42
CA PHE A 101 -7.82 7.18 -16.50
C PHE A 101 -7.99 8.54 -17.21
N PRO A 102 -6.90 9.37 -17.32
CA PRO A 102 -5.59 9.16 -16.70
C PRO A 102 -5.66 8.98 -15.19
N SER A 103 -4.76 8.15 -14.63
CA SER A 103 -4.79 7.84 -13.21
C SER A 103 -4.24 9.00 -12.37
N VAL A 104 -4.89 9.27 -11.23
CA VAL A 104 -4.37 10.23 -10.22
C VAL A 104 -3.06 9.77 -9.57
N LEU A 105 -2.64 8.53 -9.79
CA LEU A 105 -1.36 7.99 -9.35
C LEU A 105 -0.19 8.36 -10.27
N ALA A 106 -0.45 8.91 -11.47
CA ALA A 106 0.61 9.29 -12.41
C ALA A 106 1.56 10.33 -11.77
N GLY A 107 2.86 10.07 -11.88
CA GLY A 107 3.93 10.91 -11.32
C GLY A 107 4.14 10.76 -9.81
N LYS A 108 3.34 9.99 -9.09
CA LYS A 108 3.48 9.82 -7.64
C LYS A 108 4.51 8.75 -7.27
N PRO A 109 5.45 9.03 -6.36
CA PRO A 109 6.35 8.04 -5.82
C PRO A 109 5.58 7.03 -4.97
N MET A 110 5.91 5.75 -5.15
CA MET A 110 5.22 4.67 -4.47
C MET A 110 6.18 3.60 -3.97
N VAL A 111 5.92 3.09 -2.77
CA VAL A 111 6.49 1.85 -2.27
C VAL A 111 5.41 0.78 -2.19
N ILE A 112 5.77 -0.47 -2.47
CA ILE A 112 4.82 -1.57 -2.50
C ILE A 112 5.23 -2.69 -1.56
N LEU A 113 4.24 -3.35 -0.95
CA LEU A 113 4.44 -4.54 -0.14
C LEU A 113 3.41 -5.61 -0.50
N GLY A 114 3.84 -6.85 -0.36
CA GLY A 114 2.99 -8.01 -0.58
C GLY A 114 3.13 -9.03 0.52
N VAL A 115 2.04 -9.77 0.80
CA VAL A 115 2.03 -10.84 1.80
C VAL A 115 1.49 -12.14 1.20
N ALA A 116 2.07 -13.27 1.60
CA ALA A 116 1.63 -14.58 1.18
C ALA A 116 1.79 -15.64 2.28
N ALA A 117 0.89 -16.61 2.31
CA ALA A 117 1.01 -17.76 3.21
C ALA A 117 2.13 -18.73 2.77
N GLY A 118 2.41 -18.81 1.48
CA GLY A 118 3.46 -19.66 0.93
C GLY A 118 4.88 -19.13 1.20
N SER A 119 5.85 -20.07 1.21
CA SER A 119 7.27 -19.79 1.45
C SER A 119 7.94 -18.95 0.34
N GLY A 120 7.37 -18.95 -0.87
CA GLY A 120 7.84 -18.10 -1.98
C GLY A 120 7.52 -16.61 -1.80
N GLY A 121 6.69 -16.27 -0.81
CA GLY A 121 6.26 -14.90 -0.58
C GLY A 121 5.32 -14.38 -1.69
N ALA A 122 5.19 -13.08 -1.75
CA ALA A 122 4.26 -12.36 -2.63
C ALA A 122 4.96 -11.80 -3.89
N ILE A 123 5.98 -12.49 -4.42
CA ILE A 123 6.83 -11.98 -5.51
C ILE A 123 6.02 -11.75 -6.77
N LYS A 124 5.17 -12.70 -7.16
CA LYS A 124 4.36 -12.61 -8.38
C LYS A 124 3.34 -11.47 -8.31
N SER A 125 2.69 -11.31 -7.17
CA SER A 125 1.73 -10.22 -6.97
C SER A 125 2.42 -8.85 -7.02
N LEU A 126 3.62 -8.74 -6.45
CA LEU A 126 4.42 -7.50 -6.46
C LEU A 126 4.92 -7.16 -7.87
N GLU A 127 5.36 -8.14 -8.66
CA GLU A 127 5.76 -7.93 -10.05
C GLU A 127 4.58 -7.41 -10.89
N GLN A 128 3.41 -8.01 -10.75
CA GLN A 128 2.22 -7.57 -11.48
C GLN A 128 1.74 -6.20 -11.00
N LEU A 129 1.71 -5.96 -9.69
CA LEU A 129 1.34 -4.65 -9.14
C LEU A 129 2.28 -3.57 -9.66
N ARG A 130 3.60 -3.81 -9.65
CA ARG A 130 4.60 -2.89 -10.21
C ARG A 130 4.34 -2.62 -11.69
N CYS A 131 4.07 -3.65 -12.48
CA CYS A 131 3.79 -3.51 -13.90
C CYS A 131 2.57 -2.61 -14.15
N VAL A 132 1.47 -2.86 -13.45
CA VAL A 132 0.24 -2.06 -13.57
C VAL A 132 0.47 -0.61 -13.12
N LEU A 133 1.10 -0.40 -11.96
CA LEU A 133 1.37 0.94 -11.44
C LEU A 133 2.31 1.73 -12.37
N SER A 134 3.36 1.10 -12.89
CA SER A 134 4.26 1.75 -13.86
C SER A 134 3.54 2.06 -15.17
N HIS A 135 2.63 1.20 -15.63
CA HIS A 135 1.85 1.45 -16.85
C HIS A 135 0.97 2.70 -16.73
N ILE A 136 0.38 2.94 -15.57
CA ILE A 136 -0.43 4.14 -15.32
C ILE A 136 0.40 5.37 -14.92
N GLY A 137 1.72 5.31 -15.02
CA GLY A 137 2.63 6.43 -14.83
C GLY A 137 3.10 6.67 -13.40
N ALA A 138 2.83 5.79 -12.45
CA ALA A 138 3.36 5.90 -11.09
C ALA A 138 4.87 5.58 -11.03
N ILE A 139 5.59 6.22 -10.11
CA ILE A 139 7.02 6.03 -9.88
C ILE A 139 7.19 4.98 -8.78
N VAL A 140 7.25 3.69 -9.16
CA VAL A 140 7.40 2.61 -8.18
C VAL A 140 8.86 2.45 -7.78
N LEU A 141 9.17 2.85 -6.55
CA LEU A 141 10.51 2.84 -5.99
C LEU A 141 11.09 1.41 -5.86
N PRO A 142 12.41 1.25 -5.88
CA PRO A 142 13.06 -0.04 -5.64
C PRO A 142 12.85 -0.52 -4.19
N GLY A 143 13.09 -1.82 -3.96
CA GLY A 143 13.04 -2.41 -2.61
C GLY A 143 11.64 -2.78 -2.11
N PRO A 144 10.78 -3.43 -2.93
CA PRO A 144 9.50 -3.93 -2.45
C PRO A 144 9.68 -4.90 -1.28
N VAL A 145 8.73 -4.92 -0.35
CA VAL A 145 8.75 -5.89 0.75
C VAL A 145 7.80 -7.04 0.44
N SER A 146 8.35 -8.24 0.29
CA SER A 146 7.59 -9.49 0.20
C SER A 146 7.68 -10.19 1.55
N VAL A 147 6.53 -10.47 2.17
CA VAL A 147 6.42 -11.23 3.41
C VAL A 147 5.90 -12.63 3.07
N ALA A 148 6.76 -13.63 3.26
CA ALA A 148 6.43 -15.04 3.08
C ALA A 148 5.95 -15.66 4.41
N SER A 149 5.26 -16.79 4.31
CA SER A 149 4.87 -17.61 5.47
C SER A 149 4.26 -16.77 6.60
N VAL A 150 3.31 -15.91 6.25
CA VAL A 150 2.77 -14.88 7.15
C VAL A 150 2.20 -15.44 8.46
N ASP A 151 1.77 -16.71 8.47
CA ASP A 151 1.30 -17.39 9.68
C ASP A 151 2.40 -17.54 10.75
N ASN A 152 3.68 -17.52 10.33
CA ASN A 152 4.83 -17.59 11.23
C ASN A 152 5.38 -16.21 11.59
N VAL A 153 4.99 -15.18 10.85
CA VAL A 153 5.49 -13.80 11.02
C VAL A 153 4.62 -12.99 11.97
N PHE A 154 3.30 -13.18 11.89
CA PHE A 154 2.34 -12.41 12.69
C PHE A 154 1.68 -13.28 13.75
N GLY A 155 1.82 -12.87 15.01
CA GLY A 155 1.21 -13.55 16.15
C GLY A 155 -0.31 -13.47 16.17
N SER A 156 -0.93 -14.19 17.12
CA SER A 156 -2.38 -14.16 17.35
C SER A 156 -2.88 -12.76 17.80
N ASP A 157 -2.01 -11.99 18.41
CA ASP A 157 -2.22 -10.58 18.78
C ASP A 157 -2.16 -9.62 17.57
N GLY A 158 -1.76 -10.13 16.39
CA GLY A 158 -1.61 -9.37 15.16
C GLY A 158 -0.29 -8.63 15.01
N LEU A 159 0.60 -8.71 15.99
CA LEU A 159 1.91 -8.05 15.93
C LEU A 159 2.92 -8.84 15.09
N CYS A 160 3.89 -8.12 14.53
CA CYS A 160 5.00 -8.73 13.80
C CYS A 160 5.99 -9.33 14.81
N GLY A 161 6.17 -10.65 14.79
CA GLY A 161 7.11 -11.38 15.65
C GLY A 161 8.51 -11.55 15.04
N ASP A 162 8.71 -11.14 13.78
CA ASP A 162 10.02 -11.18 13.10
C ASP A 162 10.63 -9.78 13.01
N PRO A 163 11.70 -9.48 13.80
CA PRO A 163 12.33 -8.16 13.82
C PRO A 163 12.93 -7.75 12.46
N THR A 164 13.34 -8.72 11.63
CA THR A 164 13.91 -8.44 10.30
C THR A 164 12.81 -7.98 9.35
N ILE A 165 11.67 -8.65 9.37
CA ILE A 165 10.51 -8.26 8.57
C ILE A 165 9.95 -6.92 9.06
N GLU A 166 9.81 -6.73 10.38
CA GLU A 166 9.35 -5.46 10.93
C GLU A 166 10.24 -4.29 10.50
N LYS A 167 11.57 -4.44 10.62
CA LYS A 167 12.52 -3.43 10.16
C LYS A 167 12.36 -3.10 8.67
N ARG A 168 12.12 -4.10 7.83
CA ARG A 168 11.89 -3.90 6.39
C ARG A 168 10.59 -3.16 6.12
N LEU A 169 9.51 -3.51 6.84
CA LEU A 169 8.20 -2.84 6.71
C LEU A 169 8.31 -1.36 7.11
N ARG A 170 8.92 -1.04 8.28
CA ARG A 170 9.18 0.33 8.70
C ARG A 170 10.09 1.08 7.73
N GLY A 171 11.07 0.38 7.14
CA GLY A 171 12.00 0.93 6.15
C GLY A 171 11.33 1.44 4.87
N LEU A 172 10.12 0.96 4.52
CA LEU A 172 9.37 1.49 3.37
C LEU A 172 8.99 2.97 3.56
N VAL A 173 8.67 3.38 4.80
CA VAL A 173 8.39 4.79 5.10
C VAL A 173 9.63 5.64 4.80
N ARG A 174 10.80 5.22 5.30
CA ARG A 174 12.05 5.96 5.06
C ARG A 174 12.35 6.06 3.56
N ILE A 175 12.30 4.94 2.81
CA ILE A 175 12.55 4.94 1.37
C ILE A 175 11.65 5.94 0.64
N LEU A 176 10.38 6.00 1.02
CA LEU A 176 9.43 6.92 0.41
C LEU A 176 9.73 8.36 0.79
N MET A 177 9.99 8.63 2.08
CA MET A 177 10.25 9.99 2.57
C MET A 177 11.56 10.55 2.04
N ASP A 178 12.63 9.75 2.00
CA ASP A 178 13.93 10.15 1.43
C ASP A 178 13.84 10.48 -0.07
N TYR A 179 12.85 9.93 -0.77
CA TYR A 179 12.60 10.26 -2.18
C TYR A 179 11.80 11.55 -2.34
N ILE A 180 10.85 11.82 -1.43
CA ILE A 180 9.98 13.00 -1.50
C ILE A 180 10.73 14.25 -1.06
N ASP A 181 11.54 14.15 -0.03
CA ASP A 181 12.33 15.24 0.55
C ASP A 181 13.79 14.79 0.71
N PRO A 182 14.60 14.82 -0.38
CA PRO A 182 15.97 14.32 -0.43
C PRO A 182 17.01 15.18 0.34
#